data_216ceec8d7bda18c1a96fa78d73e7f7d
#
_entry.id   216ceec8d7bda18c1a96fa78d73e7f7d
#
_cell.length_a   1.000
_cell.length_b   1.000
_cell.length_c   1.000
_cell.angle_alpha   90.00
_cell.angle_beta   90.00
_cell.angle_gamma   90.00
#
_symmetry.space_group_name_H-M   'P 1'
#
loop_
_entity.id
_entity.type
_entity.pdbx_description
1 polymer ?
#
loop_
_entity_poly.entity_id
_entity_poly.type
_entity_poly.pdbx_seq_one_letter_code
_entity_poly.pdbx_strand_id
1 'polypeptide(L)'
;MVEARIGTPERLIRAAQDELIHGRGALEMQAVAKRAKASVGLAYHHFGSKAGLIAAVVEAFYNRLEEVAFNPANLVSPDWAGREKERVAAYVSFHYDHPFAPIVVGPLSRAAEVLDVELAFTRRQLVAGANNLRVAQRQGVIPGDFDPHLTIALMIGGIRQALIGALVKEQRPDRAELTEKIWAFIAGALRLPAGQAGAPGLSRRVS
;
A
#
# COMPACT_ATOMS: atom_id res chain seq x y z
N MET A 1 -20.56 22.85 -12.20
CA MET A 1 -20.05 21.67 -11.43
C MET A 1 -20.20 22.01 -9.95
N VAL A 2 -21.11 21.35 -9.24
CA VAL A 2 -21.29 21.53 -7.79
C VAL A 2 -20.13 20.79 -7.12
N GLU A 3 -19.19 21.53 -6.55
CA GLU A 3 -18.17 20.97 -5.64
C GLU A 3 -18.91 20.28 -4.49
N ALA A 4 -18.88 18.96 -4.45
CA ALA A 4 -19.45 18.21 -3.34
C ALA A 4 -18.79 18.70 -2.06
N ARG A 5 -19.55 19.33 -1.16
CA ARG A 5 -19.05 19.80 0.14
C ARG A 5 -18.53 18.60 0.90
N ILE A 6 -17.22 18.53 1.05
CA ILE A 6 -16.53 17.50 1.87
C ILE A 6 -17.17 17.50 3.27
N GLY A 7 -17.64 16.35 3.71
CA GLY A 7 -18.26 16.16 5.02
C GLY A 7 -17.33 16.49 6.20
N THR A 8 -17.89 16.67 7.36
CA THR A 8 -17.08 16.95 8.57
C THR A 8 -16.13 15.79 8.94
N PRO A 9 -16.55 14.51 8.86
CA PRO A 9 -15.63 13.39 9.12
C PRO A 9 -14.42 13.39 8.19
N GLU A 10 -14.61 13.59 6.89
CA GLU A 10 -13.52 13.61 5.91
C GLU A 10 -12.57 14.80 6.11
N ARG A 11 -13.11 15.97 6.52
CA ARG A 11 -12.26 17.13 6.87
C ARG A 11 -11.41 16.84 8.09
N LEU A 12 -11.97 16.17 9.10
CA LEU A 12 -11.24 15.77 10.30
C LEU A 12 -10.17 14.72 9.99
N ILE A 13 -10.46 13.73 9.16
CA ILE A 13 -9.48 12.72 8.71
C ILE A 13 -8.32 13.39 7.96
N ARG A 14 -8.60 14.30 7.01
CA ARG A 14 -7.55 15.03 6.30
C ARG A 14 -6.70 15.89 7.24
N ALA A 15 -7.34 16.64 8.12
CA ALA A 15 -6.64 17.47 9.11
C ALA A 15 -5.78 16.64 10.06
N ALA A 16 -6.26 15.46 10.47
CA ALA A 16 -5.51 14.53 11.31
C ALA A 16 -4.34 13.90 10.57
N GLN A 17 -4.50 13.54 9.30
CA GLN A 17 -3.40 13.06 8.46
C GLN A 17 -2.29 14.11 8.34
N ASP A 18 -2.65 15.36 8.05
CA ASP A 18 -1.68 16.46 7.99
C ASP A 18 -0.95 16.64 9.31
N GLU A 19 -1.68 16.59 10.44
CA GLU A 19 -1.10 16.72 11.76
C GLU A 19 -0.13 15.57 12.07
N LEU A 20 -0.48 14.33 11.76
CA LEU A 20 0.39 13.17 11.91
C LEU A 20 1.65 13.26 11.04
N ILE A 21 1.57 13.83 9.84
CA ILE A 21 2.74 14.06 8.98
C ILE A 21 3.66 15.10 9.64
N HIS A 22 3.13 16.26 9.99
CA HIS A 22 3.91 17.34 10.61
C HIS A 22 4.47 16.95 11.98
N GLY A 23 3.67 16.25 12.80
CA GLY A 23 4.03 15.75 14.12
C GLY A 23 4.85 14.46 14.12
N ARG A 24 5.25 13.94 12.93
CA ARG A 24 6.01 12.68 12.80
C ARG A 24 5.38 11.50 13.55
N GLY A 25 4.06 11.38 13.45
CA GLY A 25 3.25 10.37 14.12
C GLY A 25 2.57 10.85 15.42
N ALA A 26 2.91 12.03 15.92
CA ALA A 26 2.19 12.65 17.01
C ALA A 26 0.94 13.40 16.49
N LEU A 27 -0.16 13.37 17.26
CA LEU A 27 -1.42 14.02 16.90
C LEU A 27 -1.96 14.81 18.10
N GLU A 28 -2.27 16.08 17.86
CA GLU A 28 -2.92 16.96 18.85
C GLU A 28 -4.36 17.27 18.43
N MET A 29 -5.34 16.84 19.23
CA MET A 29 -6.77 16.97 18.90
C MET A 29 -7.22 18.42 18.70
N GLN A 30 -6.63 19.36 19.42
CA GLN A 30 -6.91 20.79 19.25
C GLN A 30 -6.42 21.34 17.91
N ALA A 31 -5.22 20.90 17.48
CA ALA A 31 -4.66 21.29 16.19
C ALA A 31 -5.49 20.73 15.04
N VAL A 32 -5.90 19.46 15.13
CA VAL A 32 -6.80 18.82 14.17
C VAL A 32 -8.13 19.58 14.04
N ALA A 33 -8.80 19.84 15.16
CA ALA A 33 -10.08 20.54 15.20
C ALA A 33 -9.98 21.95 14.56
N LYS A 34 -8.93 22.71 14.93
CA LYS A 34 -8.65 24.03 14.35
C LYS A 34 -8.47 23.96 12.84
N ARG A 35 -7.65 23.02 12.34
CA ARG A 35 -7.36 22.81 10.91
C ARG A 35 -8.61 22.39 10.15
N ALA A 36 -9.42 21.50 10.72
CA ALA A 36 -10.68 21.02 10.13
C ALA A 36 -11.82 22.04 10.19
N LYS A 37 -11.63 23.20 10.86
CA LYS A 37 -12.70 24.16 11.18
C LYS A 37 -13.88 23.48 11.88
N ALA A 38 -13.60 22.67 12.89
CA ALA A 38 -14.54 21.92 13.70
C ALA A 38 -14.24 22.13 15.20
N SER A 39 -15.15 21.70 16.08
CA SER A 39 -14.86 21.66 17.51
C SER A 39 -14.17 20.33 17.88
N VAL A 40 -13.39 20.35 18.97
CA VAL A 40 -12.79 19.12 19.52
C VAL A 40 -13.86 18.12 19.93
N GLY A 41 -14.98 18.62 20.53
CA GLY A 41 -16.13 17.79 20.89
C GLY A 41 -16.74 17.06 19.68
N LEU A 42 -16.79 17.73 18.52
CA LEU A 42 -17.29 17.11 17.29
C LEU A 42 -16.35 16.01 16.77
N ALA A 43 -15.03 16.18 16.90
CA ALA A 43 -14.07 15.14 16.57
C ALA A 43 -14.25 13.89 17.47
N TYR A 44 -14.42 14.08 18.78
CA TYR A 44 -14.72 12.98 19.71
C TYR A 44 -16.09 12.33 19.42
N HIS A 45 -17.08 13.13 19.03
CA HIS A 45 -18.40 12.59 18.65
C HIS A 45 -18.31 11.63 17.46
N HIS A 46 -17.51 11.95 16.43
CA HIS A 46 -17.39 11.12 15.24
C HIS A 46 -16.48 9.90 15.44
N PHE A 47 -15.39 10.04 16.19
CA PHE A 47 -14.33 9.02 16.25
C PHE A 47 -14.16 8.38 17.64
N GLY A 48 -14.92 8.83 18.64
CA GLY A 48 -14.89 8.30 19.99
C GLY A 48 -13.64 8.68 20.79
N SER A 49 -12.47 8.57 20.17
CA SER A 49 -11.18 8.82 20.84
C SER A 49 -10.13 9.34 19.86
N LYS A 50 -8.98 9.78 20.37
CA LYS A 50 -7.79 10.09 19.58
C LYS A 50 -7.30 8.86 18.81
N ALA A 51 -7.29 7.68 19.45
CA ALA A 51 -6.95 6.41 18.84
C ALA A 51 -7.91 6.05 17.68
N GLY A 52 -9.23 6.25 17.88
CA GLY A 52 -10.23 6.04 16.85
C GLY A 52 -10.05 6.97 15.64
N LEU A 53 -9.64 8.21 15.85
CA LEU A 53 -9.31 9.12 14.74
C LEU A 53 -8.05 8.67 14.00
N ILE A 54 -7.00 8.23 14.71
CA ILE A 54 -5.78 7.69 14.09
C ILE A 54 -6.12 6.44 13.26
N ALA A 55 -6.90 5.52 13.80
CA ALA A 55 -7.37 4.34 13.09
C ALA A 55 -8.11 4.70 11.80
N ALA A 56 -9.03 5.67 11.85
CA ALA A 56 -9.77 6.15 10.68
C ALA A 56 -8.86 6.78 9.60
N VAL A 57 -7.81 7.50 9.99
CA VAL A 57 -6.81 8.04 9.05
C VAL A 57 -6.04 6.92 8.36
N VAL A 58 -5.62 5.92 9.12
CA VAL A 58 -4.89 4.76 8.57
C VAL A 58 -5.80 3.89 7.69
N GLU A 59 -7.06 3.72 8.08
CA GLU A 59 -8.06 3.03 7.25
C GLU A 59 -8.27 3.76 5.92
N ALA A 60 -8.42 5.07 5.94
CA ALA A 60 -8.54 5.88 4.72
C ALA A 60 -7.31 5.73 3.81
N PHE A 61 -6.10 5.66 4.38
CA PHE A 61 -4.87 5.41 3.63
C PHE A 61 -4.89 4.03 2.94
N TYR A 62 -5.23 2.96 3.65
CA TYR A 62 -5.27 1.62 3.07
C TYR A 62 -6.41 1.45 2.07
N ASN A 63 -7.57 2.07 2.29
CA ASN A 63 -8.66 2.08 1.32
C ASN A 63 -8.23 2.77 0.01
N ARG A 64 -7.51 3.88 0.11
CA ARG A 64 -6.97 4.55 -1.09
C ARG A 64 -5.91 3.71 -1.80
N LEU A 65 -5.03 3.03 -1.07
CA LEU A 65 -4.09 2.07 -1.64
C LEU A 65 -4.82 0.95 -2.38
N GLU A 66 -5.90 0.42 -1.79
CA GLU A 66 -6.71 -0.64 -2.40
C GLU A 66 -7.35 -0.18 -3.73
N GLU A 67 -7.91 1.03 -3.75
CA GLU A 67 -8.44 1.64 -4.98
C GLU A 67 -7.38 1.81 -6.08
N VAL A 68 -6.18 2.25 -5.72
CA VAL A 68 -5.12 2.57 -6.70
C VAL A 68 -4.43 1.32 -7.20
N ALA A 69 -3.99 0.42 -6.30
CA ALA A 69 -3.10 -0.67 -6.65
C ALA A 69 -3.83 -2.00 -6.90
N PHE A 70 -5.01 -2.21 -6.30
CA PHE A 70 -5.68 -3.51 -6.33
C PHE A 70 -7.01 -3.51 -7.07
N ASN A 71 -7.51 -2.36 -7.53
CA ASN A 71 -8.71 -2.31 -8.34
C ASN A 71 -8.42 -2.87 -9.76
N PRO A 72 -9.10 -3.95 -10.18
CA PRO A 72 -8.89 -4.53 -11.50
C PRO A 72 -9.13 -3.57 -12.67
N ALA A 73 -9.98 -2.56 -12.48
CA ALA A 73 -10.28 -1.57 -13.53
C ALA A 73 -9.07 -0.69 -13.90
N ASN A 74 -8.04 -0.64 -13.06
CA ASN A 74 -6.81 0.13 -13.30
C ASN A 74 -5.74 -0.67 -14.08
N LEU A 75 -5.98 -1.97 -14.32
CA LEU A 75 -5.01 -2.86 -14.95
C LEU A 75 -5.31 -2.95 -16.45
N VAL A 76 -4.33 -2.64 -17.29
CA VAL A 76 -4.49 -2.55 -18.74
C VAL A 76 -3.82 -3.69 -19.50
N SER A 77 -2.85 -4.38 -18.90
CA SER A 77 -2.15 -5.49 -19.54
C SER A 77 -3.09 -6.65 -19.85
N PRO A 78 -3.01 -7.22 -21.05
CA PRO A 78 -3.88 -8.31 -21.47
C PRO A 78 -3.59 -9.63 -20.75
N ASP A 79 -2.32 -9.88 -20.40
CA ASP A 79 -1.90 -11.10 -19.74
C ASP A 79 -1.82 -10.95 -18.21
N TRP A 80 -1.81 -12.10 -17.52
CA TRP A 80 -1.81 -12.14 -16.05
C TRP A 80 -0.53 -11.52 -15.47
N ALA A 81 0.65 -11.85 -16.01
CA ALA A 81 1.93 -11.40 -15.48
C ALA A 81 2.10 -9.88 -15.60
N GLY A 82 1.68 -9.31 -16.73
CA GLY A 82 1.66 -7.86 -16.93
C GLY A 82 0.78 -7.15 -15.92
N ARG A 83 -0.43 -7.67 -15.64
CA ARG A 83 -1.32 -7.10 -14.60
C ARG A 83 -0.71 -7.17 -13.20
N GLU A 84 -0.01 -8.26 -12.87
CA GLU A 84 0.68 -8.35 -11.57
C GLU A 84 1.85 -7.36 -11.48
N LYS A 85 2.60 -7.18 -12.56
CA LYS A 85 3.65 -6.16 -12.62
C LYS A 85 3.08 -4.75 -12.44
N GLU A 86 1.94 -4.44 -13.07
CA GLU A 86 1.23 -3.17 -12.89
C GLU A 86 0.78 -2.96 -11.44
N ARG A 87 0.29 -4.00 -10.73
CA ARG A 87 -0.03 -3.92 -9.31
C ARG A 87 1.18 -3.58 -8.46
N VAL A 88 2.31 -4.24 -8.71
CA VAL A 88 3.57 -3.93 -8.01
C VAL A 88 3.99 -2.49 -8.26
N ALA A 89 3.93 -2.03 -9.51
CA ALA A 89 4.28 -0.65 -9.87
C ALA A 89 3.36 0.36 -9.19
N ALA A 90 2.05 0.12 -9.19
CA ALA A 90 1.06 0.98 -8.54
C ALA A 90 1.26 1.00 -7.01
N TYR A 91 1.54 -0.15 -6.40
CA TYR A 91 1.82 -0.26 -4.96
C TYR A 91 3.07 0.53 -4.55
N VAL A 92 4.17 0.38 -5.29
CA VAL A 92 5.41 1.13 -5.05
C VAL A 92 5.18 2.62 -5.26
N SER A 93 4.56 3.00 -6.38
CA SER A 93 4.30 4.41 -6.72
C SER A 93 3.43 5.08 -5.68
N PHE A 94 2.35 4.45 -5.24
CA PHE A 94 1.48 4.98 -4.19
C PHE A 94 2.27 5.32 -2.93
N HIS A 95 3.12 4.43 -2.44
CA HIS A 95 3.90 4.67 -1.23
C HIS A 95 4.99 5.73 -1.40
N TYR A 96 5.55 5.86 -2.60
CA TYR A 96 6.53 6.90 -2.91
C TYR A 96 5.92 8.29 -2.98
N ASP A 97 4.70 8.38 -3.52
CA ASP A 97 3.99 9.64 -3.75
C ASP A 97 3.16 10.10 -2.55
N HIS A 98 2.79 9.18 -1.65
CA HIS A 98 1.91 9.50 -0.53
C HIS A 98 2.70 9.99 0.69
N PRO A 99 2.57 11.27 1.10
CA PRO A 99 3.36 11.84 2.21
C PRO A 99 3.17 11.14 3.55
N PHE A 100 2.02 10.49 3.75
CA PHE A 100 1.70 9.75 4.96
C PHE A 100 2.31 8.35 5.02
N ALA A 101 2.76 7.79 3.89
CA ALA A 101 3.32 6.43 3.86
C ALA A 101 4.48 6.20 4.84
N PRO A 102 5.50 7.08 4.93
CA PRO A 102 6.58 6.91 5.90
C PRO A 102 6.10 6.92 7.36
N ILE A 103 5.00 7.61 7.64
CA ILE A 103 4.43 7.71 9.00
C ILE A 103 3.71 6.41 9.38
N VAL A 104 2.90 5.85 8.46
CA VAL A 104 2.19 4.58 8.68
C VAL A 104 3.16 3.42 8.86
N VAL A 105 4.16 3.30 7.97
CA VAL A 105 5.11 2.17 8.02
C VAL A 105 6.21 2.34 9.06
N GLY A 106 6.38 3.53 9.62
CA GLY A 106 7.40 3.88 10.60
C GLY A 106 6.81 4.13 12.00
N PRO A 107 6.63 5.40 12.43
CA PRO A 107 6.23 5.73 13.80
C PRO A 107 4.91 5.10 14.25
N LEU A 108 3.92 4.97 13.36
CA LEU A 108 2.60 4.42 13.69
C LEU A 108 2.52 2.89 13.59
N SER A 109 3.48 2.21 13.01
CA SER A 109 3.41 0.76 12.73
C SER A 109 3.29 -0.13 13.98
N ARG A 110 3.55 0.41 15.17
CA ARG A 110 3.47 -0.31 16.45
C ARG A 110 2.31 0.17 17.33
N ALA A 111 1.53 1.13 16.88
CA ALA A 111 0.37 1.61 17.62
C ALA A 111 -0.76 0.58 17.56
N ALA A 112 -1.36 0.24 18.69
CA ALA A 112 -2.36 -0.82 18.77
C ALA A 112 -3.56 -0.55 17.85
N GLU A 113 -4.02 0.70 17.81
CA GLU A 113 -5.13 1.15 16.94
C GLU A 113 -4.83 1.00 15.44
N VAL A 114 -3.56 1.05 15.04
CA VAL A 114 -3.10 0.89 13.66
C VAL A 114 -2.97 -0.59 13.30
N LEU A 115 -2.53 -1.41 14.25
CA LEU A 115 -2.32 -2.84 14.03
C LEU A 115 -3.60 -3.55 13.60
N ASP A 116 -4.75 -3.25 14.22
CA ASP A 116 -6.03 -3.87 13.86
C ASP A 116 -6.45 -3.52 12.43
N VAL A 117 -6.28 -2.26 12.02
CA VAL A 117 -6.58 -1.80 10.66
C VAL A 117 -5.66 -2.48 9.64
N GLU A 118 -4.37 -2.56 9.95
CA GLU A 118 -3.37 -3.19 9.09
C GLU A 118 -3.62 -4.70 8.94
N LEU A 119 -3.96 -5.39 10.03
CA LEU A 119 -4.30 -6.82 9.99
C LEU A 119 -5.56 -7.06 9.16
N ALA A 120 -6.58 -6.22 9.28
CA ALA A 120 -7.80 -6.33 8.49
C ALA A 120 -7.50 -6.13 6.99
N PHE A 121 -6.72 -5.12 6.62
CA PHE A 121 -6.27 -4.90 5.25
C PHE A 121 -5.46 -6.11 4.74
N THR A 122 -4.45 -6.55 5.49
CA THR A 122 -3.60 -7.68 5.10
C THR A 122 -4.40 -8.96 4.86
N ARG A 123 -5.38 -9.26 5.73
CA ARG A 123 -6.27 -10.43 5.56
C ARG A 123 -7.04 -10.37 4.23
N ARG A 124 -7.59 -9.19 3.87
CA ARG A 124 -8.27 -9.02 2.58
C ARG A 124 -7.32 -9.29 1.40
N GLN A 125 -6.10 -8.75 1.46
CA GLN A 125 -5.10 -8.95 0.41
C GLN A 125 -4.64 -10.41 0.29
N LEU A 126 -4.48 -11.12 1.40
CA LEU A 126 -4.14 -12.54 1.39
C LEU A 126 -5.22 -13.38 0.72
N VAL A 127 -6.49 -13.14 1.04
CA VAL A 127 -7.62 -13.87 0.42
C VAL A 127 -7.71 -13.57 -1.07
N ALA A 128 -7.69 -12.29 -1.45
CA ALA A 128 -7.77 -11.86 -2.85
C ALA A 128 -6.58 -12.40 -3.67
N GLY A 129 -5.36 -12.27 -3.14
CA GLY A 129 -4.14 -12.74 -3.78
C GLY A 129 -4.09 -14.25 -3.94
N ALA A 130 -4.48 -15.03 -2.92
CA ALA A 130 -4.56 -16.48 -3.03
C ALA A 130 -5.57 -16.93 -4.12
N ASN A 131 -6.71 -16.25 -4.22
CA ASN A 131 -7.68 -16.52 -5.27
C ASN A 131 -7.12 -16.19 -6.67
N ASN A 132 -6.41 -15.07 -6.80
CA ASN A 132 -5.76 -14.68 -8.04
C ASN A 132 -4.66 -15.70 -8.47
N LEU A 133 -3.84 -16.19 -7.53
CA LEU A 133 -2.86 -17.25 -7.82
C LEU A 133 -3.55 -18.56 -8.27
N ARG A 134 -4.67 -18.96 -7.65
CA ARG A 134 -5.45 -20.12 -8.10
C ARG A 134 -5.97 -19.95 -9.53
N VAL A 135 -6.36 -18.74 -9.92
CA VAL A 135 -6.75 -18.46 -11.32
C VAL A 135 -5.57 -18.67 -12.26
N ALA A 136 -4.40 -18.15 -11.91
CA ALA A 136 -3.17 -18.32 -12.72
C ALA A 136 -2.76 -19.79 -12.83
N GLN A 137 -2.88 -20.58 -11.76
CA GLN A 137 -2.64 -22.03 -11.77
C GLN A 137 -3.60 -22.75 -12.72
N ARG A 138 -4.90 -22.47 -12.65
CA ARG A 138 -5.90 -23.08 -13.54
C ARG A 138 -5.69 -22.72 -15.01
N GLN A 139 -5.14 -21.55 -15.29
CA GLN A 139 -4.80 -21.08 -16.63
C GLN A 139 -3.44 -21.60 -17.13
N GLY A 140 -2.69 -22.32 -16.29
CA GLY A 140 -1.34 -22.79 -16.62
C GLY A 140 -0.28 -21.68 -16.71
N VAL A 141 -0.56 -20.50 -16.19
CA VAL A 141 0.39 -19.36 -16.17
C VAL A 141 1.51 -19.60 -15.17
N ILE A 142 1.17 -20.18 -14.02
CA ILE A 142 2.11 -20.60 -12.98
C ILE A 142 1.91 -22.08 -12.64
N PRO A 143 2.96 -22.77 -12.13
CA PRO A 143 2.85 -24.17 -11.75
C PRO A 143 1.78 -24.44 -10.68
N GLY A 144 1.16 -25.62 -10.77
CA GLY A 144 0.11 -26.04 -9.84
C GLY A 144 0.61 -26.55 -8.47
N ASP A 145 1.90 -26.68 -8.28
CA ASP A 145 2.55 -27.21 -7.07
C ASP A 145 2.76 -26.17 -5.95
N PHE A 146 2.46 -24.91 -6.20
CA PHE A 146 2.48 -23.87 -5.16
C PHE A 146 1.24 -23.92 -4.27
N ASP A 147 1.44 -23.75 -2.95
CA ASP A 147 0.35 -23.38 -2.05
C ASP A 147 0.02 -21.88 -2.23
N PRO A 148 -1.17 -21.54 -2.75
CA PRO A 148 -1.51 -20.14 -3.02
C PRO A 148 -1.52 -19.25 -1.78
N HIS A 149 -1.91 -19.78 -0.61
CA HIS A 149 -1.94 -18.98 0.62
C HIS A 149 -0.54 -18.69 1.15
N LEU A 150 0.32 -19.69 1.21
CA LEU A 150 1.71 -19.50 1.62
C LEU A 150 2.46 -18.61 0.65
N THR A 151 2.27 -18.83 -0.65
CA THR A 151 2.95 -18.06 -1.70
C THR A 151 2.60 -16.59 -1.62
N ILE A 152 1.30 -16.24 -1.53
CA ILE A 152 0.89 -14.83 -1.43
C ILE A 152 1.35 -14.19 -0.12
N ALA A 153 1.39 -14.94 0.99
CA ALA A 153 1.89 -14.41 2.27
C ALA A 153 3.38 -14.04 2.18
N LEU A 154 4.19 -14.89 1.57
CA LEU A 154 5.62 -14.62 1.33
C LEU A 154 5.81 -13.41 0.39
N MET A 155 5.01 -13.32 -0.69
CA MET A 155 5.08 -12.20 -1.62
C MET A 155 4.73 -10.88 -0.93
N ILE A 156 3.58 -10.80 -0.25
CA ILE A 156 3.15 -9.58 0.45
C ILE A 156 4.16 -9.18 1.51
N GLY A 157 4.64 -10.14 2.33
CA GLY A 157 5.64 -9.88 3.35
C GLY A 157 6.94 -9.36 2.77
N GLY A 158 7.45 -9.99 1.69
CA GLY A 158 8.67 -9.58 1.00
C GLY A 158 8.56 -8.20 0.36
N ILE A 159 7.49 -7.93 -0.38
CA ILE A 159 7.23 -6.62 -1.01
C ILE A 159 7.15 -5.53 0.06
N ARG A 160 6.37 -5.77 1.11
CA ARG A 160 6.21 -4.82 2.21
C ARG A 160 7.55 -4.51 2.87
N GLN A 161 8.34 -5.52 3.19
CA GLN A 161 9.63 -5.33 3.85
C GLN A 161 10.65 -4.62 2.95
N ALA A 162 10.68 -4.94 1.65
CA ALA A 162 11.51 -4.25 0.67
C ALA A 162 11.14 -2.76 0.56
N LEU A 163 9.83 -2.46 0.54
CA LEU A 163 9.33 -1.09 0.48
C LEU A 163 9.65 -0.30 1.75
N ILE A 164 9.41 -0.86 2.94
CA ILE A 164 9.76 -0.23 4.22
C ILE A 164 11.26 0.11 4.22
N GLY A 165 12.11 -0.87 3.85
CA GLY A 165 13.55 -0.67 3.75
C GLY A 165 13.96 0.42 2.76
N ALA A 166 13.18 0.64 1.69
CA ALA A 166 13.42 1.72 0.73
C ALA A 166 12.98 3.09 1.27
N LEU A 167 11.81 3.16 1.91
CA LEU A 167 11.22 4.41 2.40
C LEU A 167 11.97 5.06 3.56
N VAL A 168 12.68 4.25 4.38
CA VAL A 168 13.44 4.76 5.53
C VAL A 168 14.86 5.22 5.18
N LYS A 169 15.33 4.99 3.96
CA LYS A 169 16.66 5.44 3.52
C LYS A 169 16.66 6.95 3.28
N GLU A 170 17.77 7.61 3.62
CA GLU A 170 18.01 9.03 3.28
C GLU A 170 17.98 9.23 1.76
N GLN A 171 18.67 8.35 1.01
CA GLN A 171 18.59 8.30 -0.44
C GLN A 171 17.73 7.09 -0.84
N ARG A 172 16.48 7.37 -1.17
CA ARG A 172 15.58 6.33 -1.65
C ARG A 172 16.05 5.81 -3.01
N PRO A 173 15.98 4.47 -3.25
CA PRO A 173 16.19 3.92 -4.58
C PRO A 173 15.27 4.58 -5.61
N ASP A 174 15.68 4.58 -6.87
CA ASP A 174 14.78 4.96 -7.95
C ASP A 174 13.54 4.06 -7.94
N ARG A 175 12.36 4.67 -8.16
CA ARG A 175 11.06 4.00 -8.11
C ARG A 175 10.96 2.86 -9.13
N ALA A 176 11.38 3.13 -10.36
CA ALA A 176 11.31 2.14 -11.43
C ALA A 176 12.29 1.00 -11.18
N GLU A 177 13.50 1.31 -10.72
CA GLU A 177 14.50 0.29 -10.34
C GLU A 177 13.99 -0.61 -9.21
N LEU A 178 13.37 -0.05 -8.17
CA LEU A 178 12.79 -0.83 -7.08
C LEU A 178 11.66 -1.72 -7.57
N THR A 179 10.78 -1.20 -8.42
CA THR A 179 9.68 -1.95 -9.01
C THR A 179 10.20 -3.15 -9.83
N GLU A 180 11.20 -2.93 -10.69
CA GLU A 180 11.78 -3.99 -11.50
C GLU A 180 12.45 -5.08 -10.64
N LYS A 181 13.16 -4.70 -9.58
CA LYS A 181 13.78 -5.66 -8.65
C LYS A 181 12.74 -6.49 -7.88
N ILE A 182 11.67 -5.87 -7.40
CA ILE A 182 10.57 -6.57 -6.74
C ILE A 182 9.89 -7.51 -7.73
N TRP A 183 9.61 -7.03 -8.95
CA TRP A 183 8.99 -7.85 -9.98
C TRP A 183 9.85 -9.04 -10.39
N ALA A 184 11.14 -8.85 -10.60
CA ALA A 184 12.07 -9.94 -10.95
C ALA A 184 12.09 -11.03 -9.86
N PHE A 185 12.06 -10.65 -8.59
CA PHE A 185 11.94 -11.59 -7.48
C PHE A 185 10.63 -12.38 -7.53
N ILE A 186 9.50 -11.70 -7.71
CA ILE A 186 8.17 -12.33 -7.80
C ILE A 186 8.10 -13.29 -8.99
N ALA A 187 8.51 -12.83 -10.16
CA ALA A 187 8.49 -13.63 -11.39
C ALA A 187 9.36 -14.90 -11.25
N GLY A 188 10.53 -14.77 -10.64
CA GLY A 188 11.41 -15.90 -10.33
C GLY A 188 10.79 -16.87 -9.33
N ALA A 189 10.20 -16.36 -8.25
CA ALA A 189 9.52 -17.17 -7.24
C ALA A 189 8.33 -17.95 -7.82
N LEU A 190 7.59 -17.33 -8.74
CA LEU A 190 6.45 -17.95 -9.44
C LEU A 190 6.86 -18.78 -10.68
N ARG A 191 8.15 -18.86 -10.98
CA ARG A 191 8.70 -19.58 -12.14
C ARG A 191 8.06 -19.14 -13.46
N LEU A 192 7.83 -17.81 -13.61
CA LEU A 192 7.31 -17.26 -14.86
C LEU A 192 8.36 -17.38 -15.98
N PRO A 193 7.93 -17.57 -17.25
CA PRO A 193 8.85 -17.59 -18.40
C PRO A 193 9.69 -16.32 -18.48
N ALA A 194 10.95 -16.43 -18.93
CA ALA A 194 11.93 -15.32 -18.96
C ALA A 194 11.41 -14.07 -19.72
N GLY A 195 10.56 -14.24 -20.74
CA GLY A 195 9.93 -13.12 -21.46
C GLY A 195 8.91 -12.33 -20.65
N GLN A 196 8.39 -12.88 -19.56
CA GLN A 196 7.43 -12.25 -18.65
C GLN A 196 8.11 -11.74 -17.37
N ALA A 197 9.34 -12.20 -17.09
CA ALA A 197 10.09 -11.81 -15.90
C ALA A 197 10.70 -10.39 -15.98
N GLY A 198 10.70 -9.74 -17.16
CA GLY A 198 11.47 -8.53 -17.41
C GLY A 198 12.98 -8.87 -17.51
N ALA A 199 13.62 -8.60 -18.65
CA ALA A 199 15.05 -8.78 -18.76
C ALA A 199 15.78 -7.88 -17.75
N PRO A 200 16.69 -8.37 -16.89
CA PRO A 200 17.58 -7.50 -16.16
C PRO A 200 18.45 -6.78 -17.21
N GLY A 201 18.35 -5.46 -17.25
CA GLY A 201 19.22 -4.62 -18.07
C GLY A 201 20.68 -4.83 -17.64
N LEU A 202 21.33 -5.84 -18.19
CA LEU A 202 22.78 -5.98 -18.17
C LEU A 202 23.33 -4.91 -19.11
N SER A 203 23.57 -3.70 -18.59
CA SER A 203 24.50 -2.78 -19.23
C SER A 203 25.86 -3.46 -19.25
N ARG A 204 26.23 -4.03 -20.40
CA ARG A 204 27.61 -4.43 -20.69
C ARG A 204 28.45 -3.17 -20.55
N ARG A 205 29.18 -3.03 -19.45
CA ARG A 205 30.37 -2.19 -19.43
C ARG A 205 31.37 -2.87 -20.36
N VAL A 206 31.48 -2.34 -21.56
CA VAL A 206 32.59 -2.63 -22.47
C VAL A 206 33.78 -1.88 -21.90
N SER A 207 34.83 -2.58 -21.68
CA SER A 207 36.16 -2.17 -21.21
C SER A 207 36.80 -1.11 -22.11
#